data_7f3a56ddb71bd482c903f33957b62284
#
_entry.id   7f3a56ddb71bd482c903f33957b62284
#
_cell.length_a   1.000
_cell.length_b   1.000
_cell.length_c   1.000
_cell.angle_alpha   90.00
_cell.angle_beta   90.00
_cell.angle_gamma   90.00
#
_symmetry.space_group_name_H-M   'P 1'
#
loop_
_entity.id
_entity.type
_entity.pdbx_description
1 polymer ?
#
loop_
_entity_poly.entity_id
_entity_poly.type
_entity_poly.pdbx_seq_one_letter_code
_entity_poly.pdbx_strand_id
1 'polypeptide(L)'
;MPTGLYDRLKKDCKSRGISYNQGIAQSIRLWLDEHPSPRPKPQRVTGARRIIFGNQKGGVGKTSVSAGVAQALAESGHRTLLIDFDPQGHLTKQLGHPLIEIDAPSLAKHMLGEVKDGTLADLLIPIKGGDFEDHLWLLPACKDAFLLDAKLATSRFVRIKETALEKALEPLEHKFDFIIVDCPPSLGYSMDTALYYCHTRDGEEAGASGIVIPVLPEDSSADAYDMLEEQIADLTDDMEVDIDQLGLVVNMYDSRKGYVATSSLDQWQKIGEPSVLAVVPELKDQREAVRVKAPLLAHAPYCEQAEAMRTIARRISG
;
A
#
# COMPACT_ATOMS: atom_id res chain seq x y z
N MET A 1 -19.05 -1.74 -32.75
CA MET A 1 -18.34 -3.04 -32.90
C MET A 1 -19.13 -3.91 -33.86
N PRO A 2 -18.51 -4.62 -34.84
CA PRO A 2 -19.24 -5.51 -35.72
C PRO A 2 -19.95 -6.61 -34.91
N THR A 3 -21.21 -6.83 -35.14
CA THR A 3 -22.10 -7.74 -34.37
C THR A 3 -21.49 -9.14 -34.18
N GLY A 4 -20.84 -9.68 -35.22
CA GLY A 4 -20.23 -11.02 -35.19
C GLY A 4 -19.01 -11.15 -34.25
N LEU A 5 -18.24 -10.09 -34.02
CA LEU A 5 -17.10 -10.09 -33.08
C LEU A 5 -17.59 -10.08 -31.63
N TYR A 6 -18.65 -9.32 -31.37
CA TYR A 6 -19.30 -9.26 -30.08
C TYR A 6 -19.85 -10.63 -29.64
N ASP A 7 -20.59 -11.29 -30.53
CA ASP A 7 -21.20 -12.60 -30.25
C ASP A 7 -20.14 -13.69 -30.03
N ARG A 8 -19.06 -13.63 -30.78
CA ARG A 8 -17.93 -14.55 -30.63
C ARG A 8 -17.23 -14.37 -29.29
N LEU A 9 -16.91 -13.12 -28.89
CA LEU A 9 -16.30 -12.82 -27.60
C LEU A 9 -17.19 -13.29 -26.45
N LYS A 10 -18.49 -13.02 -26.52
CA LYS A 10 -19.46 -13.43 -25.50
C LYS A 10 -19.53 -14.96 -25.33
N LYS A 11 -19.46 -15.69 -26.43
CA LYS A 11 -19.44 -17.16 -26.44
C LYS A 11 -18.16 -17.71 -25.83
N ASP A 12 -17.01 -17.14 -26.18
CA ASP A 12 -15.69 -17.55 -25.67
C ASP A 12 -15.56 -17.23 -24.17
N CYS A 13 -16.03 -16.07 -23.69
CA CYS A 13 -16.07 -15.74 -22.27
C CYS A 13 -16.91 -16.76 -21.48
N LYS A 14 -18.08 -17.13 -21.99
CA LYS A 14 -18.96 -18.11 -21.35
C LYS A 14 -18.28 -19.50 -21.27
N SER A 15 -17.58 -19.92 -22.32
CA SER A 15 -16.88 -21.22 -22.33
C SER A 15 -15.70 -21.27 -21.35
N ARG A 16 -15.09 -20.11 -21.04
CA ARG A 16 -13.96 -19.97 -20.10
C ARG A 16 -14.39 -19.63 -18.68
N GLY A 17 -15.70 -19.47 -18.41
CA GLY A 17 -16.21 -19.13 -17.08
C GLY A 17 -15.89 -17.72 -16.61
N ILE A 18 -15.55 -16.79 -17.52
CA ILE A 18 -15.26 -15.40 -17.22
C ILE A 18 -16.43 -14.50 -17.63
N SER A 19 -16.58 -13.35 -16.94
CA SER A 19 -17.60 -12.38 -17.31
C SER A 19 -17.24 -11.71 -18.65
N TYR A 20 -18.25 -11.19 -19.35
CA TYR A 20 -18.06 -10.45 -20.61
C TYR A 20 -17.14 -9.23 -20.44
N ASN A 21 -17.32 -8.50 -19.33
CA ASN A 21 -16.48 -7.33 -19.02
C ASN A 21 -15.01 -7.72 -18.77
N GLN A 22 -14.77 -8.86 -18.12
CA GLN A 22 -13.42 -9.42 -17.98
C GLN A 22 -12.82 -9.78 -19.34
N GLY A 23 -13.60 -10.39 -20.25
CA GLY A 23 -13.14 -10.71 -21.60
C GLY A 23 -12.80 -9.47 -22.44
N ILE A 24 -13.58 -8.39 -22.32
CA ILE A 24 -13.25 -7.11 -22.96
C ILE A 24 -11.97 -6.53 -22.37
N ALA A 25 -11.85 -6.48 -21.06
CA ALA A 25 -10.66 -5.94 -20.39
C ALA A 25 -9.39 -6.69 -20.80
N GLN A 26 -9.45 -8.03 -20.83
CA GLN A 26 -8.34 -8.87 -21.33
C GLN A 26 -7.97 -8.55 -22.79
N SER A 27 -8.99 -8.40 -23.65
CA SER A 27 -8.75 -8.11 -25.08
C SER A 27 -8.13 -6.74 -25.30
N ILE A 28 -8.59 -5.72 -24.55
CA ILE A 28 -8.02 -4.36 -24.60
C ILE A 28 -6.58 -4.38 -24.09
N ARG A 29 -6.32 -5.10 -23.00
CA ARG A 29 -4.98 -5.18 -22.42
C ARG A 29 -4.01 -5.88 -23.35
N LEU A 30 -4.37 -7.02 -23.94
CA LEU A 30 -3.58 -7.69 -24.98
C LEU A 30 -3.26 -6.73 -26.14
N TRP A 31 -4.23 -5.95 -26.58
CA TRP A 31 -4.00 -4.95 -27.63
C TRP A 31 -3.03 -3.86 -27.20
N LEU A 32 -3.13 -3.36 -25.96
CA LEU A 32 -2.23 -2.35 -25.41
C LEU A 32 -0.81 -2.91 -25.22
N ASP A 33 -0.68 -4.19 -24.83
CA ASP A 33 0.61 -4.88 -24.69
C ASP A 33 1.31 -5.07 -26.07
N GLU A 34 0.51 -5.35 -27.12
CA GLU A 34 1.01 -5.42 -28.49
C GLU A 34 1.33 -4.05 -29.11
N HIS A 35 0.72 -2.98 -28.57
CA HIS A 35 0.87 -1.60 -29.04
C HIS A 35 1.22 -0.67 -27.87
N PRO A 36 2.38 -0.88 -27.20
CA PRO A 36 2.72 -0.08 -26.03
C PRO A 36 2.87 1.39 -26.42
N SER A 37 2.06 2.25 -25.80
CA SER A 37 2.29 3.68 -25.85
C SER A 37 3.67 3.98 -25.29
N PRO A 38 4.43 4.96 -25.86
CA PRO A 38 5.67 5.39 -25.24
C PRO A 38 5.36 5.80 -23.79
N ARG A 39 5.83 5.02 -22.82
CA ARG A 39 5.66 5.38 -21.41
C ARG A 39 6.35 6.73 -21.20
N PRO A 40 5.67 7.79 -20.71
CA PRO A 40 6.37 8.97 -20.28
C PRO A 40 7.40 8.53 -19.25
N LYS A 41 8.67 8.85 -19.47
CA LYS A 41 9.68 8.63 -18.43
C LYS A 41 9.23 9.43 -17.22
N PRO A 42 9.08 8.81 -16.03
CA PRO A 42 8.72 9.53 -14.83
C PRO A 42 9.70 10.69 -14.68
N GLN A 43 9.18 11.90 -14.54
CA GLN A 43 10.01 13.04 -14.16
C GLN A 43 10.56 12.71 -12.78
N ARG A 44 11.88 12.65 -12.63
CA ARG A 44 12.52 12.44 -11.33
C ARG A 44 12.16 13.62 -10.43
N VAL A 45 11.22 13.41 -9.55
CA VAL A 45 11.09 14.20 -8.32
C VAL A 45 12.37 13.95 -7.52
N THR A 46 12.95 14.97 -6.93
CA THR A 46 14.15 14.87 -6.10
C THR A 46 13.79 14.17 -4.79
N GLY A 47 13.82 12.85 -4.76
CA GLY A 47 13.48 12.01 -3.61
C GLY A 47 12.37 10.99 -3.91
N ALA A 48 12.27 9.94 -3.09
CA ALA A 48 11.15 9.00 -3.16
C ALA A 48 9.87 9.62 -2.58
N ARG A 49 8.74 9.39 -3.21
CA ARG A 49 7.42 9.67 -2.62
C ARG A 49 7.13 8.62 -1.54
N ARG A 50 6.82 9.07 -0.34
CA ARG A 50 6.67 8.25 0.86
C ARG A 50 5.19 8.13 1.20
N ILE A 51 4.62 6.95 1.02
CA ILE A 51 3.20 6.71 1.20
C ILE A 51 3.01 5.60 2.23
N ILE A 52 2.28 5.90 3.29
CA ILE A 52 1.94 4.93 4.31
C ILE A 52 0.48 4.48 4.17
N PHE A 53 0.20 3.23 4.50
CA PHE A 53 -1.15 2.69 4.60
C PHE A 53 -1.47 2.45 6.06
N GLY A 54 -2.22 3.36 6.67
CA GLY A 54 -2.51 3.40 8.10
C GLY A 54 -4.00 3.34 8.41
N ASN A 55 -4.36 2.63 9.45
CA ASN A 55 -5.64 2.69 10.17
C ASN A 55 -5.49 1.87 11.46
N GLN A 56 -6.06 2.36 12.55
CA GLN A 56 -5.99 1.69 13.86
C GLN A 56 -6.81 0.40 13.88
N LYS A 57 -7.86 0.30 13.07
CA LYS A 57 -8.70 -0.89 13.01
C LYS A 57 -7.97 -2.05 12.34
N GLY A 58 -7.93 -3.19 13.03
CA GLY A 58 -7.48 -4.46 12.45
C GLY A 58 -8.45 -4.97 11.39
N GLY A 59 -7.94 -5.67 10.37
CA GLY A 59 -8.79 -6.34 9.37
C GLY A 59 -9.36 -5.46 8.27
N VAL A 60 -9.07 -4.16 8.23
CA VAL A 60 -9.54 -3.27 7.14
C VAL A 60 -8.85 -3.52 5.79
N GLY A 61 -7.83 -4.37 5.78
CA GLY A 61 -7.11 -4.75 4.56
C GLY A 61 -5.96 -3.82 4.19
N LYS A 62 -5.35 -3.11 5.16
CA LYS A 62 -4.14 -2.30 4.93
C LYS A 62 -3.12 -3.04 4.08
N THR A 63 -2.72 -4.21 4.53
CA THR A 63 -1.73 -5.09 3.87
C THR A 63 -2.09 -5.46 2.44
N SER A 64 -3.36 -5.77 2.17
CA SER A 64 -3.80 -6.13 0.80
C SER A 64 -3.80 -4.93 -0.13
N VAL A 65 -4.20 -3.76 0.39
CA VAL A 65 -4.26 -2.52 -0.39
C VAL A 65 -2.85 -1.99 -0.64
N SER A 66 -1.98 -1.91 0.39
CA SER A 66 -0.59 -1.47 0.27
C SER A 66 0.19 -2.33 -0.73
N ALA A 67 0.06 -3.68 -0.61
CA ALA A 67 0.69 -4.61 -1.53
C ALA A 67 0.18 -4.46 -2.97
N GLY A 68 -1.13 -4.35 -3.16
CA GLY A 68 -1.72 -4.20 -4.49
C GLY A 68 -1.35 -2.88 -5.16
N VAL A 69 -1.32 -1.79 -4.41
CA VAL A 69 -0.91 -0.46 -4.91
C VAL A 69 0.57 -0.43 -5.26
N ALA A 70 1.44 -1.02 -4.42
CA ALA A 70 2.87 -1.14 -4.73
C ALA A 70 3.12 -1.93 -6.03
N GLN A 71 2.38 -3.04 -6.23
CA GLN A 71 2.42 -3.80 -7.47
C GLN A 71 1.99 -2.95 -8.68
N ALA A 72 0.91 -2.17 -8.55
CA ALA A 72 0.39 -1.34 -9.62
C ALA A 72 1.32 -0.15 -9.98
N LEU A 73 1.98 0.46 -8.99
CA LEU A 73 3.02 1.47 -9.21
C LEU A 73 4.21 0.88 -9.96
N ALA A 74 4.67 -0.30 -9.53
CA ALA A 74 5.78 -1.00 -10.19
C ALA A 74 5.41 -1.47 -11.61
N GLU A 75 4.16 -1.95 -11.83
CA GLU A 75 3.61 -2.27 -13.16
C GLU A 75 3.62 -1.03 -14.09
N SER A 76 3.47 0.16 -13.53
CA SER A 76 3.56 1.43 -14.27
C SER A 76 5.02 1.88 -14.53
N GLY A 77 6.01 1.10 -14.10
CA GLY A 77 7.44 1.33 -14.34
C GLY A 77 8.14 2.16 -13.25
N HIS A 78 7.48 2.43 -12.12
CA HIS A 78 8.10 3.10 -10.98
C HIS A 78 8.90 2.10 -10.13
N ARG A 79 10.12 2.48 -9.74
CA ARG A 79 10.90 1.71 -8.77
C ARG A 79 10.25 1.85 -7.41
N THR A 80 9.66 0.79 -6.92
CA THR A 80 8.82 0.80 -5.73
C THR A 80 9.41 -0.11 -4.64
N LEU A 81 9.59 0.44 -3.45
CA LEU A 81 9.91 -0.31 -2.25
C LEU A 81 8.63 -0.50 -1.43
N LEU A 82 8.30 -1.74 -1.12
CA LEU A 82 7.21 -2.13 -0.23
C LEU A 82 7.79 -2.59 1.09
N ILE A 83 7.36 -1.99 2.20
CA ILE A 83 7.88 -2.26 3.55
C ILE A 83 6.78 -2.91 4.39
N ASP A 84 7.06 -4.09 4.93
CA ASP A 84 6.22 -4.75 5.93
C ASP A 84 6.63 -4.23 7.32
N PHE A 85 5.90 -3.24 7.82
CA PHE A 85 6.18 -2.61 9.11
C PHE A 85 5.33 -3.19 10.25
N ASP A 86 4.37 -4.06 9.94
CA ASP A 86 3.58 -4.78 10.96
C ASP A 86 4.42 -5.92 11.58
N PRO A 87 4.62 -5.95 12.91
CA PRO A 87 5.29 -7.04 13.60
C PRO A 87 4.71 -8.43 13.31
N GLN A 88 3.45 -8.53 12.94
CA GLN A 88 2.81 -9.79 12.56
C GLN A 88 3.39 -10.35 11.25
N GLY A 89 3.95 -9.51 10.39
CA GLY A 89 4.60 -9.88 9.13
C GLY A 89 3.63 -10.56 8.15
N HIS A 90 2.39 -10.10 8.10
CA HIS A 90 1.38 -10.66 7.21
C HIS A 90 1.73 -10.42 5.74
N LEU A 91 2.24 -9.24 5.40
CA LEU A 91 2.66 -8.89 4.06
C LEU A 91 3.80 -9.81 3.58
N THR A 92 4.84 -9.95 4.40
CA THR A 92 6.00 -10.81 4.11
C THR A 92 5.58 -12.26 3.85
N LYS A 93 4.73 -12.81 4.73
CA LYS A 93 4.24 -14.20 4.62
C LYS A 93 3.34 -14.42 3.41
N GLN A 94 2.45 -13.47 3.10
CA GLN A 94 1.54 -13.59 1.96
C GLN A 94 2.28 -13.51 0.61
N LEU A 95 3.46 -12.87 0.56
CA LEU A 95 4.34 -12.86 -0.61
C LEU A 95 5.31 -14.04 -0.64
N GLY A 96 5.18 -15.00 0.31
CA GLY A 96 5.93 -16.25 0.33
C GLY A 96 7.32 -16.17 0.93
N HIS A 97 7.65 -15.08 1.65
CA HIS A 97 8.96 -14.88 2.26
C HIS A 97 8.97 -15.14 3.76
N PRO A 98 10.10 -15.57 4.35
CA PRO A 98 10.27 -15.69 5.78
C PRO A 98 10.45 -14.31 6.44
N LEU A 99 10.08 -14.20 7.72
CA LEU A 99 10.42 -13.05 8.54
C LEU A 99 11.93 -13.05 8.83
N ILE A 100 12.49 -11.85 9.00
CA ILE A 100 13.88 -11.69 9.49
C ILE A 100 13.95 -12.19 10.94
N GLU A 101 14.98 -12.97 11.25
CA GLU A 101 15.21 -13.53 12.59
C GLU A 101 15.64 -12.45 13.60
N ILE A 102 15.40 -12.69 14.90
CA ILE A 102 15.64 -11.71 15.99
C ILE A 102 17.09 -11.21 16.03
N ASP A 103 18.06 -12.07 15.76
CA ASP A 103 19.48 -11.70 15.87
C ASP A 103 20.07 -11.13 14.58
N ALA A 104 19.31 -11.18 13.48
CA ALA A 104 19.76 -10.63 12.18
C ALA A 104 19.58 -9.10 12.12
N PRO A 105 20.31 -8.40 11.25
CA PRO A 105 20.00 -7.02 10.90
C PRO A 105 18.56 -6.87 10.43
N SER A 106 17.86 -5.84 10.90
CA SER A 106 16.44 -5.63 10.59
C SER A 106 16.10 -4.13 10.58
N LEU A 107 14.95 -3.77 10.00
CA LEU A 107 14.48 -2.38 10.05
C LEU A 107 14.37 -1.88 11.50
N ALA A 108 13.80 -2.67 12.41
CA ALA A 108 13.68 -2.31 13.82
C ALA A 108 15.05 -2.00 14.46
N LYS A 109 16.07 -2.79 14.19
CA LYS A 109 17.43 -2.54 14.69
C LYS A 109 18.07 -1.29 14.09
N HIS A 110 17.83 -1.00 12.81
CA HIS A 110 18.28 0.25 12.19
C HIS A 110 17.62 1.47 12.84
N MET A 111 16.31 1.42 13.09
CA MET A 111 15.58 2.48 13.79
C MET A 111 16.13 2.74 15.19
N LEU A 112 16.60 1.71 15.87
CA LEU A 112 17.19 1.79 17.21
C LEU A 112 18.67 2.18 17.22
N GLY A 113 19.32 2.28 16.04
CA GLY A 113 20.75 2.53 15.93
C GLY A 113 21.64 1.34 16.37
N GLU A 114 21.07 0.12 16.38
CA GLU A 114 21.78 -1.11 16.79
C GLU A 114 22.58 -1.75 15.63
N VAL A 115 22.45 -1.24 14.40
CA VAL A 115 23.12 -1.77 13.20
C VAL A 115 23.93 -0.66 12.51
N LYS A 116 25.03 -1.04 11.85
CA LYS A 116 25.83 -0.10 11.04
C LYS A 116 25.08 0.30 9.77
N ASP A 117 25.30 1.55 9.34
CA ASP A 117 24.74 2.07 8.08
C ASP A 117 25.09 1.18 6.89
N GLY A 118 24.18 1.12 5.91
CA GLY A 118 24.40 0.44 4.63
C GLY A 118 23.93 -1.02 4.54
N THR A 119 23.62 -1.69 5.66
CA THR A 119 23.17 -3.10 5.63
C THR A 119 21.68 -3.28 5.33
N LEU A 120 20.85 -2.21 5.45
CA LEU A 120 19.41 -2.31 5.19
C LEU A 120 19.11 -2.64 3.70
N ALA A 121 19.96 -2.18 2.80
CA ALA A 121 19.83 -2.47 1.37
C ALA A 121 20.01 -3.97 1.05
N ASP A 122 20.78 -4.69 1.85
CA ASP A 122 21.05 -6.13 1.65
C ASP A 122 19.84 -7.00 2.05
N LEU A 123 18.87 -6.42 2.75
CA LEU A 123 17.65 -7.09 3.18
C LEU A 123 16.53 -7.04 2.11
N LEU A 124 16.72 -6.27 1.05
CA LEU A 124 15.70 -6.07 0.02
C LEU A 124 15.52 -7.32 -0.84
N ILE A 125 14.29 -7.75 -0.96
CA ILE A 125 13.91 -8.92 -1.75
C ILE A 125 13.18 -8.47 -3.02
N PRO A 126 13.69 -8.76 -4.23
CA PRO A 126 12.96 -8.48 -5.46
C PRO A 126 11.72 -9.37 -5.54
N ILE A 127 10.55 -8.78 -5.76
CA ILE A 127 9.29 -9.50 -5.91
C ILE A 127 9.10 -9.87 -7.38
N LYS A 128 8.93 -11.17 -7.63
CA LYS A 128 8.81 -11.74 -8.97
C LYS A 128 7.35 -11.97 -9.34
N GLY A 129 7.11 -11.94 -10.63
CA GLY A 129 5.84 -12.26 -11.26
C GLY A 129 5.11 -11.04 -11.81
N GLY A 130 4.42 -11.20 -12.93
CA GLY A 130 3.70 -10.10 -13.60
C GLY A 130 4.61 -9.04 -14.21
N ASP A 131 4.00 -7.93 -14.62
CA ASP A 131 4.67 -6.83 -15.34
C ASP A 131 5.46 -5.88 -14.43
N PHE A 132 5.58 -6.21 -13.14
CA PHE A 132 6.27 -5.40 -12.12
C PHE A 132 7.60 -6.01 -11.64
N GLU A 133 8.04 -7.15 -12.19
CA GLU A 133 9.14 -7.97 -11.67
C GLU A 133 10.44 -7.18 -11.42
N ASP A 134 10.80 -6.28 -12.31
CA ASP A 134 12.05 -5.52 -12.22
C ASP A 134 11.92 -4.19 -11.45
N HIS A 135 10.73 -3.89 -10.92
CA HIS A 135 10.41 -2.59 -10.34
C HIS A 135 9.87 -2.67 -8.91
N LEU A 136 9.72 -3.87 -8.32
CA LEU A 136 9.17 -4.05 -6.99
C LEU A 136 10.14 -4.79 -6.07
N TRP A 137 10.42 -4.20 -4.91
CA TRP A 137 11.20 -4.79 -3.83
C TRP A 137 10.41 -4.81 -2.54
N LEU A 138 10.63 -5.83 -1.73
CA LEU A 138 10.10 -5.97 -0.38
C LEU A 138 11.23 -5.78 0.64
N LEU A 139 10.99 -4.93 1.64
CA LEU A 139 11.71 -4.97 2.92
C LEU A 139 10.86 -5.80 3.89
N PRO A 140 11.29 -7.02 4.23
CA PRO A 140 10.46 -7.93 5.02
C PRO A 140 10.38 -7.53 6.48
N ALA A 141 9.28 -7.91 7.14
CA ALA A 141 9.11 -7.75 8.58
C ALA A 141 10.11 -8.59 9.37
N CYS A 142 10.37 -8.16 10.60
CA CYS A 142 11.28 -8.83 11.51
C CYS A 142 10.57 -9.30 12.78
N LYS A 143 11.05 -10.39 13.34
CA LYS A 143 10.47 -10.98 14.57
C LYS A 143 10.67 -10.13 15.83
N ASP A 144 11.67 -9.25 15.85
CA ASP A 144 11.96 -8.35 16.95
C ASP A 144 11.16 -7.02 16.92
N ALA A 145 10.43 -6.76 15.84
CA ALA A 145 9.56 -5.59 15.72
C ALA A 145 8.45 -5.52 16.78
N PHE A 146 8.05 -6.66 17.39
CA PHE A 146 7.13 -6.67 18.54
C PHE A 146 7.63 -5.89 19.75
N LEU A 147 8.94 -5.71 19.88
CA LEU A 147 9.56 -4.97 20.97
C LEU A 147 9.90 -3.52 20.58
N LEU A 148 9.62 -3.12 19.34
CA LEU A 148 10.06 -1.83 18.81
C LEU A 148 9.52 -0.66 19.61
N ASP A 149 8.22 -0.61 19.89
CA ASP A 149 7.58 0.47 20.64
C ASP A 149 8.17 0.59 22.06
N ALA A 150 8.31 -0.53 22.77
CA ALA A 150 8.90 -0.54 24.11
C ALA A 150 10.39 -0.13 24.11
N LYS A 151 11.13 -0.56 23.10
CA LYS A 151 12.53 -0.17 22.94
C LYS A 151 12.69 1.30 22.54
N LEU A 152 11.86 1.82 21.66
CA LEU A 152 11.84 3.23 21.30
C LEU A 152 11.54 4.09 22.54
N ALA A 153 10.49 3.74 23.30
CA ALA A 153 10.11 4.47 24.52
C ALA A 153 11.27 4.62 25.51
N THR A 154 12.09 3.59 25.65
CA THR A 154 13.20 3.54 26.62
C THR A 154 14.58 3.87 26.05
N SER A 155 14.71 4.00 24.72
CA SER A 155 15.99 4.26 24.05
C SER A 155 16.57 5.62 24.44
N ARG A 156 17.84 5.62 24.80
CA ARG A 156 18.65 6.84 25.02
C ARG A 156 19.39 7.30 23.76
N PHE A 157 19.47 6.45 22.75
CA PHE A 157 20.16 6.73 21.48
C PHE A 157 19.24 7.46 20.49
N VAL A 158 17.95 7.12 20.47
CA VAL A 158 16.95 7.79 19.66
C VAL A 158 16.34 8.93 20.49
N ARG A 159 16.75 10.17 20.23
CA ARG A 159 16.28 11.35 20.98
C ARG A 159 14.86 11.73 20.61
N ILE A 160 14.57 11.82 19.33
CA ILE A 160 13.25 12.10 18.76
C ILE A 160 12.78 10.80 18.17
N LYS A 161 11.81 10.16 18.80
CA LYS A 161 11.36 8.79 18.47
C LYS A 161 10.70 8.74 17.11
N GLU A 162 9.94 9.74 16.82
CA GLU A 162 9.14 9.92 15.60
C GLU A 162 10.02 9.90 14.34
N THR A 163 11.25 10.40 14.43
CA THR A 163 12.20 10.44 13.31
C THR A 163 12.93 9.11 13.03
N ALA A 164 12.67 8.05 13.82
CA ALA A 164 13.47 6.83 13.77
C ALA A 164 13.32 6.08 12.43
N LEU A 165 12.11 6.00 11.88
CA LEU A 165 11.87 5.34 10.59
C LEU A 165 12.51 6.12 9.44
N GLU A 166 12.37 7.44 9.43
CA GLU A 166 12.97 8.31 8.43
C GLU A 166 14.49 8.12 8.37
N LYS A 167 15.17 8.22 9.50
CA LYS A 167 16.64 8.02 9.59
C LYS A 167 17.09 6.64 9.11
N ALA A 168 16.30 5.61 9.38
CA ALA A 168 16.62 4.27 8.93
C ALA A 168 16.46 4.12 7.40
N LEU A 169 15.47 4.78 6.79
CA LEU A 169 15.14 4.66 5.36
C LEU A 169 15.87 5.68 4.47
N GLU A 170 16.30 6.81 4.99
CA GLU A 170 17.00 7.86 4.23
C GLU A 170 18.10 7.32 3.28
N PRO A 171 18.96 6.36 3.67
CA PRO A 171 19.97 5.82 2.76
C PRO A 171 19.41 5.07 1.55
N LEU A 172 18.14 4.67 1.59
CA LEU A 172 17.48 3.92 0.52
C LEU A 172 16.65 4.80 -0.43
N GLU A 173 16.20 5.96 0.02
CA GLU A 173 15.22 6.79 -0.72
C GLU A 173 15.65 7.11 -2.16
N HIS A 174 16.94 7.41 -2.37
CA HIS A 174 17.46 7.74 -3.70
C HIS A 174 17.36 6.60 -4.75
N LYS A 175 17.12 5.37 -4.29
CA LYS A 175 17.01 4.17 -5.15
C LYS A 175 15.60 3.98 -5.71
N PHE A 176 14.60 4.59 -5.11
CA PHE A 176 13.19 4.36 -5.40
C PHE A 176 12.47 5.63 -5.84
N ASP A 177 11.39 5.44 -6.58
CA ASP A 177 10.47 6.51 -6.95
C ASP A 177 9.30 6.57 -5.94
N PHE A 178 8.92 5.40 -5.38
CA PHE A 178 7.94 5.27 -4.31
C PHE A 178 8.43 4.35 -3.19
N ILE A 179 8.13 4.73 -1.95
CA ILE A 179 8.29 3.88 -0.77
C ILE A 179 6.92 3.74 -0.12
N ILE A 180 6.42 2.51 -0.08
CA ILE A 180 5.10 2.16 0.45
C ILE A 180 5.30 1.42 1.77
N VAL A 181 4.69 1.92 2.85
CA VAL A 181 4.78 1.32 4.17
C VAL A 181 3.43 0.73 4.58
N ASP A 182 3.41 -0.58 4.81
CA ASP A 182 2.28 -1.29 5.41
C ASP A 182 2.35 -1.19 6.93
N CYS A 183 1.53 -0.33 7.53
CA CYS A 183 1.59 0.01 8.94
C CYS A 183 0.82 -0.99 9.82
N PRO A 184 1.28 -1.20 11.08
CA PRO A 184 0.53 -1.98 12.07
C PRO A 184 -0.79 -1.28 12.47
N PRO A 185 -1.77 -2.04 13.01
CA PRO A 185 -2.98 -1.46 13.61
C PRO A 185 -2.68 -1.03 15.05
N SER A 186 -1.91 0.04 15.23
CA SER A 186 -1.49 0.51 16.56
C SER A 186 -1.53 2.02 16.69
N LEU A 187 -1.56 2.50 17.93
CA LEU A 187 -1.44 3.91 18.32
C LEU A 187 -0.06 4.23 18.90
N GLY A 188 0.88 3.31 18.81
CA GLY A 188 2.20 3.45 19.44
C GLY A 188 3.22 4.15 18.56
N TYR A 189 4.46 4.24 19.06
CA TYR A 189 5.59 4.84 18.36
C TYR A 189 5.81 4.31 16.93
N SER A 190 5.47 3.06 16.65
CA SER A 190 5.55 2.52 15.30
C SER A 190 4.66 3.32 14.34
N MET A 191 3.44 3.69 14.74
CA MET A 191 2.56 4.51 13.90
C MET A 191 3.05 5.96 13.83
N ASP A 192 3.47 6.55 14.95
CA ASP A 192 4.00 7.91 14.97
C ASP A 192 5.23 8.06 14.07
N THR A 193 6.14 7.06 14.08
CA THR A 193 7.31 7.07 13.17
C THR A 193 6.91 6.97 11.71
N ALA A 194 5.86 6.21 11.38
CA ALA A 194 5.36 6.08 10.01
C ALA A 194 4.65 7.37 9.56
N LEU A 195 3.81 7.97 10.40
CA LEU A 195 3.17 9.26 10.15
C LEU A 195 4.21 10.36 9.94
N TYR A 196 5.21 10.44 10.82
CA TYR A 196 6.32 11.38 10.64
C TYR A 196 7.08 11.10 9.34
N TYR A 197 7.32 9.84 8.97
CA TYR A 197 8.03 9.50 7.75
C TYR A 197 7.35 10.00 6.48
N CYS A 198 6.03 10.04 6.44
CA CYS A 198 5.28 10.49 5.27
C CYS A 198 4.95 11.99 5.26
N HIS A 199 5.46 12.80 6.23
CA HIS A 199 5.21 14.24 6.25
C HIS A 199 5.73 14.93 4.98
N THR A 200 5.13 16.05 4.62
CA THR A 200 5.59 16.88 3.50
C THR A 200 6.91 17.56 3.86
N ARG A 201 7.95 17.32 3.09
CA ARG A 201 9.27 17.93 3.31
C ARG A 201 9.42 19.23 2.53
N ASP A 202 10.36 20.07 2.95
CA ASP A 202 10.66 21.33 2.27
C ASP A 202 10.93 21.12 0.77
N GLY A 203 10.16 21.83 -0.06
CA GLY A 203 10.29 21.77 -1.51
C GLY A 203 9.53 20.61 -2.19
N GLU A 204 8.82 19.79 -1.43
CA GLU A 204 7.86 18.81 -2.00
C GLU A 204 6.53 19.49 -2.36
N GLU A 205 5.87 18.96 -3.39
CA GLU A 205 4.51 19.36 -3.72
C GLU A 205 3.54 18.72 -2.71
N ALA A 206 2.51 19.46 -2.32
CA ALA A 206 1.43 18.94 -1.49
C ALA A 206 0.80 17.69 -2.15
N GLY A 207 0.55 16.65 -1.35
CA GLY A 207 0.04 15.37 -1.84
C GLY A 207 1.09 14.48 -2.52
N ALA A 208 2.37 14.86 -2.56
CA ALA A 208 3.43 14.00 -3.09
C ALA A 208 3.70 12.80 -2.16
N SER A 209 3.74 13.04 -0.86
CA SER A 209 3.88 12.03 0.19
C SER A 209 2.68 12.13 1.14
N GLY A 210 2.39 11.10 1.94
CA GLY A 210 1.28 11.16 2.88
C GLY A 210 0.69 9.80 3.24
N ILE A 211 -0.49 9.84 3.87
CA ILE A 211 -1.20 8.64 4.31
C ILE A 211 -2.39 8.31 3.39
N VAL A 212 -2.53 7.03 3.03
CA VAL A 212 -3.75 6.44 2.48
C VAL A 212 -4.43 5.63 3.57
N ILE A 213 -5.74 5.82 3.74
CA ILE A 213 -6.50 5.27 4.87
C ILE A 213 -7.52 4.24 4.35
N PRO A 214 -7.22 2.93 4.44
CA PRO A 214 -8.20 1.90 4.17
C PRO A 214 -9.28 1.84 5.25
N VAL A 215 -10.55 1.85 4.85
CA VAL A 215 -11.73 1.77 5.73
C VAL A 215 -12.68 0.68 5.25
N LEU A 216 -13.57 0.22 6.14
CA LEU A 216 -14.63 -0.72 5.77
C LEU A 216 -15.97 0.02 5.59
N PRO A 217 -16.89 -0.53 4.77
CA PRO A 217 -18.25 -0.01 4.64
C PRO A 217 -19.14 -0.47 5.81
N GLU A 218 -18.76 -0.06 7.03
CA GLU A 218 -19.45 -0.38 8.29
C GLU A 218 -19.21 0.70 9.35
N ASP A 219 -20.17 0.91 10.25
CA ASP A 219 -20.18 2.01 11.23
C ASP A 219 -18.98 2.00 12.19
N SER A 220 -18.52 0.82 12.58
CA SER A 220 -17.34 0.67 13.48
C SER A 220 -16.00 1.13 12.87
N SER A 221 -15.98 1.52 11.60
CA SER A 221 -14.79 2.11 10.98
C SER A 221 -14.67 3.61 11.21
N ALA A 222 -15.76 4.30 11.55
CA ALA A 222 -15.76 5.73 11.82
C ALA A 222 -14.95 6.05 13.09
N ASP A 223 -15.21 5.33 14.20
CA ASP A 223 -14.48 5.55 15.46
C ASP A 223 -12.96 5.40 15.30
N ALA A 224 -12.53 4.39 14.52
CA ALA A 224 -11.10 4.17 14.25
C ALA A 224 -10.49 5.24 13.33
N TYR A 225 -11.30 5.81 12.45
CA TYR A 225 -10.90 6.94 11.63
C TYR A 225 -10.73 8.21 12.48
N ASP A 226 -11.69 8.51 13.34
CA ASP A 226 -11.63 9.69 14.24
C ASP A 226 -10.39 9.65 15.16
N MET A 227 -10.08 8.47 15.73
CA MET A 227 -8.86 8.29 16.53
C MET A 227 -7.57 8.48 15.72
N LEU A 228 -7.55 8.10 14.45
CA LEU A 228 -6.40 8.33 13.57
C LEU A 228 -6.25 9.81 13.23
N GLU A 229 -7.36 10.53 13.00
CA GLU A 229 -7.37 11.96 12.79
C GLU A 229 -6.79 12.72 14.00
N GLU A 230 -7.19 12.34 15.22
CA GLU A 230 -6.64 12.89 16.46
C GLU A 230 -5.12 12.65 16.54
N GLN A 231 -4.66 11.43 16.25
CA GLN A 231 -3.22 11.10 16.25
C GLN A 231 -2.44 11.91 15.22
N ILE A 232 -2.99 12.10 14.01
CA ILE A 232 -2.36 12.92 12.96
C ILE A 232 -2.27 14.38 13.42
N ALA A 233 -3.34 14.93 13.99
CA ALA A 233 -3.38 16.30 14.49
C ALA A 233 -2.37 16.53 15.62
N ASP A 234 -2.34 15.64 16.61
CA ASP A 234 -1.40 15.72 17.74
C ASP A 234 0.05 15.68 17.23
N LEU A 235 0.38 14.79 16.30
CA LEU A 235 1.73 14.69 15.77
C LEU A 235 2.12 15.90 14.90
N THR A 236 1.17 16.43 14.11
CA THR A 236 1.35 17.66 13.33
C THR A 236 1.72 18.81 14.22
N ASP A 237 0.98 18.99 15.34
CA ASP A 237 1.22 20.07 16.31
C ASP A 237 2.53 19.87 17.08
N ASP A 238 2.81 18.65 17.56
CA ASP A 238 3.97 18.34 18.39
C ASP A 238 5.30 18.43 17.60
N MET A 239 5.28 18.05 16.32
CA MET A 239 6.47 17.98 15.47
C MET A 239 6.59 19.16 14.51
N GLU A 240 5.60 20.06 14.45
CA GLU A 240 5.54 21.20 13.53
C GLU A 240 5.73 20.77 12.06
N VAL A 241 5.02 19.72 11.62
CA VAL A 241 5.09 19.16 10.28
C VAL A 241 3.69 19.05 9.65
N ASP A 242 3.60 19.04 8.33
CA ASP A 242 2.36 18.80 7.61
C ASP A 242 2.29 17.33 7.13
N ILE A 243 1.17 16.66 7.41
CA ILE A 243 0.92 15.28 7.00
C ILE A 243 -0.30 15.26 6.06
N ASP A 244 -0.04 15.03 4.77
CA ASP A 244 -1.08 14.98 3.76
C ASP A 244 -1.88 13.66 3.84
N GLN A 245 -3.20 13.80 3.90
CA GLN A 245 -4.11 12.66 3.77
C GLN A 245 -4.46 12.48 2.29
N LEU A 246 -3.81 11.52 1.64
CA LEU A 246 -3.94 11.30 0.20
C LEU A 246 -5.30 10.76 -0.23
N GLY A 247 -6.04 10.14 0.69
CA GLY A 247 -7.41 9.72 0.48
C GLY A 247 -7.81 8.44 1.21
N LEU A 248 -9.11 8.15 1.13
CA LEU A 248 -9.74 6.97 1.70
C LEU A 248 -9.82 5.83 0.67
N VAL A 249 -9.67 4.59 1.12
CA VAL A 249 -9.96 3.40 0.31
C VAL A 249 -11.05 2.60 1.00
N VAL A 250 -12.28 2.63 0.45
CA VAL A 250 -13.38 1.81 0.98
C VAL A 250 -13.17 0.38 0.51
N ASN A 251 -12.67 -0.47 1.41
CA ASN A 251 -12.26 -1.84 1.09
C ASN A 251 -13.34 -2.86 1.48
N MET A 252 -13.31 -4.04 0.85
CA MET A 252 -14.24 -5.15 1.10
C MET A 252 -15.72 -4.74 0.92
N TYR A 253 -15.99 -3.90 -0.07
CA TYR A 253 -17.34 -3.49 -0.37
C TYR A 253 -18.12 -4.61 -1.06
N ASP A 254 -19.30 -4.94 -0.53
CA ASP A 254 -20.25 -5.84 -1.14
C ASP A 254 -21.67 -5.26 -1.02
N SER A 255 -22.23 -4.81 -2.14
CA SER A 255 -23.58 -4.24 -2.20
C SER A 255 -24.68 -5.23 -1.76
N ARG A 256 -24.42 -6.54 -1.81
CA ARG A 256 -25.34 -7.59 -1.36
C ARG A 256 -25.50 -7.63 0.16
N LYS A 257 -24.59 -7.00 0.92
CA LYS A 257 -24.71 -6.84 2.39
C LYS A 257 -25.79 -5.84 2.80
N GLY A 258 -26.50 -5.24 1.83
CA GLY A 258 -27.68 -4.44 2.03
C GLY A 258 -27.43 -3.00 2.44
N TYR A 259 -28.41 -2.41 3.15
CA TYR A 259 -28.43 -0.97 3.44
C TYR A 259 -27.22 -0.49 4.25
N VAL A 260 -26.71 -1.28 5.20
CA VAL A 260 -25.55 -0.88 6.00
C VAL A 260 -24.34 -0.60 5.11
N ALA A 261 -24.01 -1.49 4.19
CA ALA A 261 -22.85 -1.31 3.31
C ALA A 261 -23.02 -0.09 2.37
N THR A 262 -24.22 0.13 1.83
CA THR A 262 -24.49 1.25 0.93
C THR A 262 -24.52 2.58 1.67
N SER A 263 -25.16 2.66 2.85
CA SER A 263 -25.20 3.89 3.65
C SER A 263 -23.82 4.27 4.19
N SER A 264 -23.00 3.30 4.63
CA SER A 264 -21.63 3.58 5.07
C SER A 264 -20.74 4.06 3.92
N LEU A 265 -20.89 3.49 2.72
CA LEU A 265 -20.18 4.02 1.54
C LEU A 265 -20.57 5.47 1.25
N ASP A 266 -21.88 5.78 1.30
CA ASP A 266 -22.37 7.15 1.10
C ASP A 266 -21.82 8.11 2.17
N GLN A 267 -21.64 7.66 3.42
CA GLN A 267 -21.04 8.45 4.49
C GLN A 267 -19.56 8.74 4.18
N TRP A 268 -18.76 7.74 3.81
CA TRP A 268 -17.36 7.93 3.41
C TRP A 268 -17.22 8.90 2.24
N GLN A 269 -18.09 8.82 1.24
CA GLN A 269 -18.08 9.74 0.10
C GLN A 269 -18.47 11.18 0.46
N LYS A 270 -19.26 11.37 1.51
CA LYS A 270 -19.69 12.70 1.99
C LYS A 270 -18.64 13.44 2.83
N ILE A 271 -17.62 12.76 3.33
CA ILE A 271 -16.51 13.42 4.05
C ILE A 271 -15.87 14.48 3.14
N GLY A 272 -15.72 14.18 1.85
CA GLY A 272 -15.19 15.12 0.85
C GLY A 272 -13.67 15.19 0.84
N GLU A 273 -13.07 15.66 1.91
CA GLU A 273 -11.62 15.68 2.12
C GLU A 273 -11.29 14.96 3.44
N PRO A 274 -10.43 13.93 3.42
CA PRO A 274 -9.81 13.31 2.23
C PRO A 274 -10.81 12.56 1.35
N SER A 275 -10.65 12.65 0.04
CA SER A 275 -11.59 12.03 -0.91
C SER A 275 -11.44 10.50 -0.98
N VAL A 276 -12.50 9.80 -1.41
CA VAL A 276 -12.45 8.35 -1.66
C VAL A 276 -11.69 8.08 -2.96
N LEU A 277 -10.50 7.48 -2.86
CA LEU A 277 -9.66 7.10 -4.00
C LEU A 277 -10.25 5.94 -4.80
N ALA A 278 -10.77 4.94 -4.12
CA ALA A 278 -11.40 3.78 -4.75
C ALA A 278 -12.32 3.04 -3.79
N VAL A 279 -13.27 2.30 -4.37
CA VAL A 279 -14.06 1.29 -3.68
C VAL A 279 -13.58 -0.08 -4.16
N VAL A 280 -13.02 -0.87 -3.25
CA VAL A 280 -12.45 -2.19 -3.55
C VAL A 280 -13.49 -3.26 -3.22
N PRO A 281 -13.94 -4.05 -4.20
CA PRO A 281 -14.97 -5.06 -3.96
C PRO A 281 -14.45 -6.21 -3.10
N GLU A 282 -15.34 -6.81 -2.31
CA GLU A 282 -15.06 -8.06 -1.60
C GLU A 282 -15.19 -9.26 -2.55
N LEU A 283 -14.06 -9.71 -3.09
CA LEU A 283 -13.98 -10.83 -4.00
C LEU A 283 -12.99 -11.89 -3.49
N LYS A 284 -13.03 -13.07 -4.11
CA LYS A 284 -12.19 -14.20 -3.71
C LYS A 284 -10.72 -14.08 -4.15
N ASP A 285 -10.45 -13.32 -5.23
CA ASP A 285 -9.14 -13.31 -5.91
C ASP A 285 -8.00 -12.92 -4.97
N GLN A 286 -8.19 -11.90 -4.12
CA GLN A 286 -7.20 -11.52 -3.11
C GLN A 286 -6.94 -12.65 -2.10
N ARG A 287 -7.99 -13.35 -1.64
CA ARG A 287 -7.83 -14.47 -0.70
C ARG A 287 -7.15 -15.68 -1.34
N GLU A 288 -7.44 -15.93 -2.63
CA GLU A 288 -6.78 -16.98 -3.41
C GLU A 288 -5.30 -16.65 -3.62
N ALA A 289 -4.96 -15.41 -4.00
CA ALA A 289 -3.59 -14.94 -4.14
C ALA A 289 -2.78 -15.12 -2.85
N VAL A 290 -3.32 -14.69 -1.70
CA VAL A 290 -2.70 -14.90 -0.38
C VAL A 290 -2.48 -16.39 -0.08
N ARG A 291 -3.46 -17.24 -0.38
CA ARG A 291 -3.36 -18.69 -0.14
C ARG A 291 -2.24 -19.34 -0.94
N VAL A 292 -2.03 -18.92 -2.18
CA VAL A 292 -0.96 -19.44 -3.04
C VAL A 292 0.35 -18.65 -2.90
N LYS A 293 0.39 -17.67 -1.99
CA LYS A 293 1.55 -16.82 -1.71
C LYS A 293 2.08 -16.10 -2.97
N ALA A 294 1.17 -15.57 -3.74
CA ALA A 294 1.47 -14.84 -4.96
C ALA A 294 0.94 -13.38 -4.86
N PRO A 295 1.61 -12.42 -5.52
CA PRO A 295 1.08 -11.08 -5.69
C PRO A 295 -0.27 -11.10 -6.41
N LEU A 296 -1.23 -10.24 -6.00
CA LEU A 296 -2.57 -10.19 -6.60
C LEU A 296 -2.52 -9.93 -8.11
N LEU A 297 -1.72 -8.93 -8.53
CA LEU A 297 -1.63 -8.52 -9.93
C LEU A 297 -0.96 -9.58 -10.81
N ALA A 298 -0.14 -10.47 -10.23
CA ALA A 298 0.40 -11.63 -10.92
C ALA A 298 -0.61 -12.79 -10.97
N HIS A 299 -1.33 -13.04 -9.87
CA HIS A 299 -2.28 -14.15 -9.74
C HIS A 299 -3.55 -13.92 -10.56
N ALA A 300 -4.13 -12.74 -10.45
CA ALA A 300 -5.40 -12.36 -11.07
C ALA A 300 -5.34 -10.94 -11.66
N PRO A 301 -4.52 -10.70 -12.70
CA PRO A 301 -4.20 -9.36 -13.20
C PRO A 301 -5.42 -8.59 -13.72
N TYR A 302 -6.50 -9.28 -14.07
CA TYR A 302 -7.70 -8.70 -14.68
C TYR A 302 -8.91 -8.69 -13.75
N CYS A 303 -8.74 -9.05 -12.47
CA CYS A 303 -9.85 -8.99 -11.52
C CYS A 303 -10.17 -7.53 -11.13
N GLU A 304 -11.39 -7.30 -10.67
CA GLU A 304 -11.85 -5.96 -10.26
C GLU A 304 -11.02 -5.39 -9.10
N GLN A 305 -10.51 -6.25 -8.21
CA GLN A 305 -9.61 -5.82 -7.13
C GLN A 305 -8.28 -5.30 -7.69
N ALA A 306 -7.67 -5.98 -8.68
CA ALA A 306 -6.44 -5.51 -9.32
C ALA A 306 -6.65 -4.15 -10.02
N GLU A 307 -7.80 -3.95 -10.69
CA GLU A 307 -8.11 -2.67 -11.32
C GLU A 307 -8.34 -1.55 -10.29
N ALA A 308 -8.93 -1.87 -9.14
CA ALA A 308 -9.03 -0.91 -8.05
C ALA A 308 -7.65 -0.48 -7.54
N MET A 309 -6.68 -1.40 -7.40
CA MET A 309 -5.30 -1.07 -7.00
C MET A 309 -4.60 -0.17 -8.03
N ARG A 310 -4.79 -0.44 -9.33
CA ARG A 310 -4.29 0.45 -10.40
C ARG A 310 -4.94 1.83 -10.37
N THR A 311 -6.21 1.90 -10.03
CA THR A 311 -6.92 3.18 -9.90
C THR A 311 -6.36 4.00 -8.74
N ILE A 312 -6.10 3.38 -7.58
CA ILE A 312 -5.45 4.05 -6.45
C ILE A 312 -4.06 4.52 -6.86
N ALA A 313 -3.25 3.62 -7.45
CA ALA A 313 -1.89 3.94 -7.89
C ALA A 313 -1.86 5.14 -8.84
N ARG A 314 -2.76 5.21 -9.85
CA ARG A 314 -2.87 6.36 -10.76
C ARG A 314 -3.21 7.67 -10.04
N ARG A 315 -4.09 7.63 -9.04
CA ARG A 315 -4.50 8.83 -8.29
C ARG A 315 -3.42 9.36 -7.36
N ILE A 316 -2.61 8.49 -6.79
CA ILE A 316 -1.52 8.90 -5.90
C ILE A 316 -0.21 9.16 -6.66
N SER A 317 -0.07 8.76 -7.92
CA SER A 317 1.13 9.05 -8.71
C SER A 317 1.05 10.38 -9.48
N GLY A 318 -0.12 10.99 -9.54
CA GLY A 318 -0.35 12.30 -10.14
C GLY A 318 -0.76 12.21 -11.58
#